data_3ebcc0638769ab919e3e45996a9d3b56
#
_entry.id   3ebcc0638769ab919e3e45996a9d3b56
#
_cell.length_a   1.000
_cell.length_b   1.000
_cell.length_c   1.000
_cell.angle_alpha   90.00
_cell.angle_beta   90.00
_cell.angle_gamma   90.00
#
_symmetry.space_group_name_H-M   'P 1'
#
loop_
_entity.id
_entity.type
_entity.pdbx_description
1 polymer ?
#
loop_
_entity_poly.entity_id
_entity_poly.type
_entity_poly.pdbx_seq_one_letter_code
_entity_poly.pdbx_strand_id
1 'polypeptide(L)'
;MKKKLWLLFIVSLFILCNYVVKTYALFESNMEGELQNEIGRWNIKLNDILMSTSKEQTITINSFTYDESENTKSGYISPGSSGYFDLILDTTDTDVAVEYNISIDLDNIENENISLDVSVIGGSKIENSSVGVYSGILTLQDIASNPQIVLRVAINWNNVVEYDDTDTELGMQADSKLTVPIIINVEQYLGE
;
A
#
# COMPACT_ATOMS: atom_id res chain seq x y z
N MET A 1 28.42 -20.80 -80.41
CA MET A 1 28.01 -19.61 -79.65
C MET A 1 26.83 -19.93 -78.67
N LYS A 2 25.80 -20.63 -79.04
CA LYS A 2 24.61 -20.93 -78.21
C LYS A 2 24.95 -21.65 -76.90
N LYS A 3 25.87 -22.65 -76.90
CA LYS A 3 26.26 -23.40 -75.71
C LYS A 3 26.98 -22.55 -74.65
N LYS A 4 27.78 -21.58 -75.08
CA LYS A 4 28.49 -20.68 -74.15
C LYS A 4 27.52 -19.66 -73.51
N LEU A 5 26.50 -19.22 -74.23
CA LEU A 5 25.46 -18.37 -73.73
C LEU A 5 24.58 -19.05 -72.68
N TRP A 6 24.28 -20.32 -72.92
CA TRP A 6 23.51 -21.15 -71.98
C TRP A 6 24.25 -21.44 -70.70
N LEU A 7 25.55 -21.64 -70.75
CA LEU A 7 26.40 -21.80 -69.60
C LEU A 7 26.47 -20.53 -68.75
N LEU A 8 26.61 -19.37 -69.38
CA LEU A 8 26.56 -18.04 -68.72
C LEU A 8 25.20 -17.84 -68.00
N PHE A 9 24.09 -18.23 -68.64
CA PHE A 9 22.77 -18.10 -68.04
C PHE A 9 22.64 -18.98 -66.76
N ILE A 10 23.11 -20.24 -66.78
CA ILE A 10 23.11 -21.12 -65.63
C ILE A 10 23.97 -20.57 -64.46
N VAL A 11 25.15 -20.05 -64.77
CA VAL A 11 26.02 -19.41 -63.74
C VAL A 11 25.37 -18.18 -63.13
N SER A 12 24.74 -17.34 -63.94
CA SER A 12 24.01 -16.15 -63.48
C SER A 12 22.85 -16.52 -62.57
N LEU A 13 22.08 -17.58 -62.94
CA LEU A 13 20.97 -18.07 -62.16
C LEU A 13 21.43 -18.62 -60.79
N PHE A 14 22.58 -19.33 -60.76
CA PHE A 14 23.16 -19.86 -59.53
C PHE A 14 23.64 -18.76 -58.58
N ILE A 15 24.20 -17.67 -59.09
CA ILE A 15 24.60 -16.50 -58.31
C ILE A 15 23.36 -15.80 -57.75
N LEU A 16 22.31 -15.65 -58.53
CA LEU A 16 21.04 -15.03 -58.10
C LEU A 16 20.38 -15.83 -56.97
N CYS A 17 20.32 -17.17 -57.08
CA CYS A 17 19.80 -18.03 -56.04
C CYS A 17 20.58 -17.91 -54.71
N ASN A 18 21.90 -17.82 -54.78
CA ASN A 18 22.74 -17.63 -53.58
C ASN A 18 22.48 -16.28 -52.91
N TYR A 19 22.24 -15.22 -53.67
CA TYR A 19 21.89 -13.91 -53.13
C TYR A 19 20.53 -13.94 -52.44
N VAL A 20 19.53 -14.58 -53.06
CA VAL A 20 18.19 -14.67 -52.48
C VAL A 20 18.22 -15.47 -51.19
N VAL A 21 18.91 -16.61 -51.12
CA VAL A 21 19.04 -17.43 -49.91
C VAL A 21 19.76 -16.68 -48.79
N LYS A 22 20.86 -15.96 -49.09
CA LYS A 22 21.54 -15.14 -48.09
C LYS A 22 20.66 -13.98 -47.57
N THR A 23 19.88 -13.34 -48.42
CA THR A 23 18.99 -12.27 -48.02
C THR A 23 17.84 -12.82 -47.14
N TYR A 24 17.33 -14.00 -47.46
CA TYR A 24 16.29 -14.67 -46.65
C TYR A 24 16.82 -15.07 -45.26
N ALA A 25 18.01 -15.65 -45.21
CA ALA A 25 18.67 -16.01 -43.94
C ALA A 25 18.99 -14.79 -43.07
N LEU A 26 19.34 -13.65 -43.68
CA LEU A 26 19.58 -12.39 -42.97
C LEU A 26 18.27 -11.81 -42.42
N PHE A 27 17.14 -12.00 -43.08
CA PHE A 27 15.83 -11.55 -42.63
C PHE A 27 15.25 -12.41 -41.51
N GLU A 28 15.47 -13.72 -41.49
CA GLU A 28 15.10 -14.62 -40.41
C GLU A 28 15.94 -14.42 -39.14
N SER A 29 17.23 -14.10 -39.30
CA SER A 29 18.14 -13.93 -38.16
C SER A 29 17.90 -12.64 -37.33
N ASN A 30 17.14 -11.69 -37.85
CA ASN A 30 16.90 -10.40 -37.17
C ASN A 30 15.51 -10.29 -36.50
N MET A 31 14.73 -11.38 -36.42
CA MET A 31 13.42 -11.38 -35.80
C MET A 31 13.35 -12.06 -34.42
N GLU A 32 14.46 -12.40 -33.82
CA GLU A 32 14.50 -12.76 -32.40
C GLU A 32 14.77 -11.50 -31.55
N GLY A 33 13.82 -10.61 -31.52
CA GLY A 33 13.75 -9.57 -30.51
C GLY A 33 12.96 -10.11 -29.33
N GLU A 34 13.60 -10.52 -28.25
CA GLU A 34 12.95 -10.67 -26.96
C GLU A 34 12.45 -9.29 -26.53
N LEU A 35 11.13 -9.08 -26.58
CA LEU A 35 10.50 -7.97 -25.89
C LEU A 35 10.50 -8.30 -24.41
N GLN A 36 11.53 -7.87 -23.69
CA GLN A 36 11.52 -7.89 -22.22
C GLN A 36 10.76 -6.65 -21.75
N ASN A 37 9.54 -6.86 -21.31
CA ASN A 37 8.78 -5.85 -20.58
C ASN A 37 8.90 -6.17 -19.08
N GLU A 38 9.41 -5.23 -18.31
CA GLU A 38 9.34 -5.31 -16.86
C GLU A 38 7.89 -5.07 -16.42
N ILE A 39 7.43 -5.91 -15.49
CA ILE A 39 6.12 -5.75 -14.87
C ILE A 39 6.30 -4.85 -13.66
N GLY A 40 5.51 -3.78 -13.59
CA GLY A 40 5.52 -2.88 -12.43
C GLY A 40 5.23 -3.62 -11.12
N ARG A 41 6.04 -3.36 -10.12
CA ARG A 41 5.94 -4.00 -8.81
C ARG A 41 4.76 -3.42 -8.03
N TRP A 42 4.06 -4.29 -7.31
CA TRP A 42 3.09 -3.96 -6.31
C TRP A 42 3.64 -4.37 -4.95
N ASN A 43 4.15 -3.41 -4.18
CA ASN A 43 4.75 -3.66 -2.87
C ASN A 43 4.30 -2.60 -1.86
N ILE A 44 3.11 -2.79 -1.34
CA ILE A 44 2.49 -1.89 -0.37
C ILE A 44 2.53 -2.56 1.00
N LYS A 45 3.00 -1.82 2.00
CA LYS A 45 3.09 -2.28 3.38
C LYS A 45 2.23 -1.45 4.29
N LEU A 46 1.68 -2.09 5.30
CA LEU A 46 0.97 -1.47 6.39
C LEU A 46 1.69 -1.82 7.69
N ASN A 47 2.26 -0.84 8.35
CA ASN A 47 3.10 -1.04 9.53
C ASN A 47 4.12 -2.19 9.33
N ASP A 48 4.89 -2.12 8.23
CA ASP A 48 5.89 -3.11 7.78
C ASP A 48 5.32 -4.48 7.35
N ILE A 49 4.02 -4.71 7.44
CA ILE A 49 3.37 -5.93 6.97
C ILE A 49 2.96 -5.75 5.51
N LEU A 50 3.46 -6.64 4.63
CA LEU A 50 3.08 -6.62 3.22
C LEU A 50 1.57 -6.86 3.06
N MET A 51 0.90 -5.94 2.40
CA MET A 51 -0.51 -6.09 2.07
C MET A 51 -0.69 -7.16 1.01
N SER A 52 -1.61 -8.09 1.25
CA SER A 52 -1.98 -9.09 0.26
C SER A 52 -2.72 -8.44 -0.90
N THR A 53 -2.84 -9.15 -2.02
CA THR A 53 -3.57 -8.72 -3.21
C THR A 53 -5.10 -8.62 -3.01
N SER A 54 -5.62 -8.88 -1.82
CA SER A 54 -7.03 -8.63 -1.50
C SER A 54 -7.24 -7.13 -1.34
N LYS A 55 -8.24 -6.62 -2.04
CA LYS A 55 -8.55 -5.19 -2.10
C LYS A 55 -8.85 -4.58 -0.73
N GLU A 56 -9.38 -5.37 0.19
CA GLU A 56 -9.80 -4.91 1.51
C GLU A 56 -9.14 -5.76 2.59
N GLN A 57 -8.58 -5.11 3.59
CA GLN A 57 -8.04 -5.74 4.79
C GLN A 57 -8.61 -5.05 6.02
N THR A 58 -9.06 -5.86 6.97
CA THR A 58 -9.43 -5.38 8.30
C THR A 58 -8.28 -5.69 9.25
N ILE A 59 -7.80 -4.67 9.92
CA ILE A 59 -6.81 -4.81 10.99
C ILE A 59 -7.42 -4.30 12.29
N THR A 60 -6.92 -4.81 13.39
CA THR A 60 -7.32 -4.38 14.73
C THR A 60 -6.11 -3.85 15.45
N ILE A 61 -6.19 -2.60 15.91
CA ILE A 61 -5.16 -2.03 16.77
C ILE A 61 -5.38 -2.58 18.18
N ASN A 62 -4.40 -3.26 18.69
CA ASN A 62 -4.38 -3.84 20.03
C ASN A 62 -3.13 -3.48 20.83
N SER A 63 -2.35 -2.54 20.30
CA SER A 63 -1.09 -2.11 20.90
C SER A 63 -0.90 -0.61 20.68
N PHE A 64 -1.15 0.16 21.72
CA PHE A 64 -0.89 1.59 21.76
C PHE A 64 0.44 1.88 22.48
N THR A 65 1.09 2.94 22.08
CA THR A 65 2.17 3.57 22.86
C THR A 65 1.49 4.50 23.85
N TYR A 66 1.55 4.18 25.13
CA TYR A 66 0.95 4.99 26.18
C TYR A 66 1.97 5.97 26.75
N ASP A 67 1.50 7.13 27.19
CA ASP A 67 2.29 8.07 27.92
C ASP A 67 2.71 7.47 29.27
N GLU A 68 3.97 7.68 29.66
CA GLU A 68 4.45 7.19 30.95
C GLU A 68 3.69 7.86 32.09
N SER A 69 3.18 7.07 32.99
CA SER A 69 2.48 7.51 34.20
C SER A 69 3.00 6.76 35.41
N GLU A 70 3.20 7.47 36.50
CA GLU A 70 3.54 6.84 37.78
C GLU A 70 2.37 6.01 38.36
N ASN A 71 1.15 6.29 37.89
CA ASN A 71 -0.08 5.68 38.41
C ASN A 71 -0.59 4.51 37.60
N THR A 72 -0.03 4.24 36.41
CA THR A 72 -0.47 3.19 35.52
C THR A 72 0.72 2.31 35.12
N LYS A 73 0.53 1.00 35.17
CA LYS A 73 1.56 0.05 34.71
C LYS A 73 1.85 0.25 33.21
N SER A 74 3.12 0.24 32.84
CA SER A 74 3.54 0.35 31.43
C SER A 74 2.83 -0.65 30.53
N GLY A 75 2.30 -0.17 29.39
CA GLY A 75 1.55 -0.97 28.43
C GLY A 75 0.04 -1.10 28.74
N TYR A 76 -0.43 -0.40 29.76
CA TYR A 76 -1.86 -0.36 30.14
C TYR A 76 -2.38 1.08 30.04
N ILE A 77 -3.68 1.18 29.84
CA ILE A 77 -4.43 2.45 29.90
C ILE A 77 -5.33 2.46 31.14
N SER A 78 -5.52 3.61 31.73
CA SER A 78 -6.37 3.83 32.87
C SER A 78 -6.98 5.24 32.82
N PRO A 79 -8.01 5.54 33.63
CA PRO A 79 -8.51 6.92 33.75
C PRO A 79 -7.40 7.93 33.99
N GLY A 80 -7.39 8.98 33.19
CA GLY A 80 -6.36 10.05 33.21
C GLY A 80 -5.12 9.76 32.38
N SER A 81 -5.08 8.65 31.62
CA SER A 81 -3.96 8.35 30.72
C SER A 81 -4.30 8.59 29.25
N SER A 82 -3.27 8.78 28.44
CA SER A 82 -3.35 8.93 26.98
C SER A 82 -2.35 8.02 26.28
N GLY A 83 -2.54 7.83 25.00
CA GLY A 83 -1.65 7.05 24.17
C GLY A 83 -1.93 7.26 22.69
N TYR A 84 -1.15 6.62 21.83
CA TYR A 84 -1.35 6.71 20.38
C TYR A 84 -0.85 5.44 19.68
N PHE A 85 -1.33 5.30 18.45
CA PHE A 85 -0.84 4.32 17.49
C PHE A 85 -0.67 5.03 16.14
N ASP A 86 0.46 4.78 15.47
CA ASP A 86 0.71 5.31 14.14
C ASP A 86 0.41 4.23 13.10
N LEU A 87 -0.52 4.54 12.20
CA LEU A 87 -0.87 3.73 11.04
C LEU A 87 -0.05 4.23 9.85
N ILE A 88 0.85 3.39 9.34
CA ILE A 88 1.79 3.75 8.29
C ILE A 88 1.48 2.92 7.05
N LEU A 89 0.94 3.55 6.00
CA LEU A 89 0.82 2.97 4.67
C LEU A 89 2.07 3.36 3.88
N ASP A 90 2.89 2.39 3.52
CA ASP A 90 4.17 2.59 2.82
C ASP A 90 4.11 2.02 1.40
N THR A 91 4.36 2.87 0.42
CA THR A 91 4.36 2.56 -1.02
C THR A 91 5.76 2.68 -1.66
N THR A 92 6.83 2.75 -0.85
CA THR A 92 8.21 3.05 -1.29
C THR A 92 8.68 2.22 -2.49
N ASP A 93 8.37 0.92 -2.50
CA ASP A 93 8.83 -0.02 -3.53
C ASP A 93 7.75 -0.34 -4.58
N THR A 94 6.77 0.53 -4.78
CA THR A 94 5.68 0.34 -5.72
C THR A 94 5.97 1.10 -7.02
N ASP A 95 5.82 0.42 -8.17
CA ASP A 95 6.09 0.98 -9.51
C ASP A 95 4.82 1.43 -10.24
N VAL A 96 3.68 1.48 -9.56
CA VAL A 96 2.38 1.88 -10.11
C VAL A 96 1.72 2.92 -9.22
N ALA A 97 0.86 3.76 -9.80
CA ALA A 97 0.05 4.69 -9.03
C ALA A 97 -0.98 3.94 -8.17
N VAL A 98 -1.27 4.47 -6.99
CA VAL A 98 -2.06 3.82 -5.95
C VAL A 98 -3.23 4.70 -5.54
N GLU A 99 -4.42 4.13 -5.48
CA GLU A 99 -5.57 4.71 -4.82
C GLU A 99 -5.80 3.98 -3.49
N TYR A 100 -6.04 4.73 -2.42
CA TYR A 100 -6.26 4.15 -1.10
C TYR A 100 -7.49 4.76 -0.41
N ASN A 101 -8.11 3.95 0.43
CA ASN A 101 -9.16 4.37 1.34
C ASN A 101 -8.94 3.69 2.70
N ILE A 102 -8.90 4.48 3.77
CA ILE A 102 -8.69 4.03 5.14
C ILE A 102 -9.90 4.50 5.95
N SER A 103 -10.61 3.55 6.56
CA SER A 103 -11.72 3.81 7.46
C SER A 103 -11.39 3.30 8.86
N ILE A 104 -11.42 4.19 9.84
CA ILE A 104 -11.12 3.91 11.25
C ILE A 104 -12.42 4.05 12.01
N ASP A 105 -12.86 2.97 12.67
CA ASP A 105 -14.06 2.96 13.48
C ASP A 105 -13.77 3.60 14.85
N LEU A 106 -14.14 4.87 14.98
CA LEU A 106 -13.93 5.65 16.20
C LEU A 106 -15.02 5.44 17.25
N ASP A 107 -16.15 4.86 16.85
CA ASP A 107 -17.33 4.67 17.70
C ASP A 107 -17.36 3.27 18.35
N ASN A 108 -16.38 2.43 18.04
CA ASN A 108 -16.32 1.04 18.57
C ASN A 108 -16.01 0.93 20.07
N ILE A 109 -15.71 2.05 20.72
CA ILE A 109 -15.44 2.07 22.17
C ILE A 109 -16.73 2.39 22.90
N GLU A 110 -17.26 1.43 23.66
CA GLU A 110 -18.52 1.56 24.40
C GLU A 110 -18.45 2.50 25.61
N ASN A 111 -17.24 2.88 26.06
CA ASN A 111 -17.05 3.75 27.21
C ASN A 111 -17.00 5.23 26.77
N GLU A 112 -18.00 6.00 27.14
CA GLU A 112 -18.13 7.44 26.81
C GLU A 112 -16.98 8.31 27.37
N ASN A 113 -16.23 7.80 28.36
CA ASN A 113 -15.09 8.48 28.98
C ASN A 113 -13.78 8.29 28.20
N ILE A 114 -13.79 7.38 27.23
CA ILE A 114 -12.66 7.12 26.34
C ILE A 114 -12.94 7.74 24.98
N SER A 115 -12.05 8.61 24.53
CA SER A 115 -12.16 9.24 23.22
C SER A 115 -11.03 8.81 22.30
N LEU A 116 -11.36 8.66 21.02
CA LEU A 116 -10.41 8.48 19.92
C LEU A 116 -10.38 9.74 19.06
N ASP A 117 -9.19 10.09 18.60
CA ASP A 117 -8.99 11.16 17.63
C ASP A 117 -7.98 10.70 16.58
N VAL A 118 -8.14 11.16 15.33
CA VAL A 118 -7.23 10.81 14.24
C VAL A 118 -6.66 12.08 13.62
N SER A 119 -5.36 12.12 13.55
CA SER A 119 -4.62 13.20 12.93
C SER A 119 -3.69 12.69 11.83
N VAL A 120 -3.54 13.49 10.78
CA VAL A 120 -2.56 13.26 9.72
C VAL A 120 -1.22 13.82 10.20
N ILE A 121 -0.21 12.95 10.38
CA ILE A 121 1.12 13.36 10.82
C ILE A 121 2.17 13.27 9.73
N GLY A 122 1.86 12.60 8.61
CA GLY A 122 2.73 12.53 7.44
C GLY A 122 1.99 12.07 6.20
N GLY A 123 2.48 12.49 5.05
CA GLY A 123 1.93 12.11 3.75
C GLY A 123 1.50 13.31 2.89
N SER A 124 1.23 13.03 1.63
CA SER A 124 0.69 13.97 0.64
C SER A 124 -0.63 13.42 0.10
N LYS A 125 -1.48 14.31 -0.46
CA LYS A 125 -2.73 13.87 -1.12
C LYS A 125 -3.67 13.07 -0.22
N ILE A 126 -3.89 13.57 0.99
CA ILE A 126 -4.83 12.98 1.93
C ILE A 126 -6.09 13.83 1.96
N GLU A 127 -7.20 13.21 1.63
CA GLU A 127 -8.53 13.79 1.73
C GLU A 127 -9.27 13.16 2.90
N ASN A 128 -9.84 13.99 3.77
CA ASN A 128 -10.73 13.53 4.83
C ASN A 128 -12.17 13.75 4.37
N SER A 129 -12.83 12.67 3.97
CA SER A 129 -14.18 12.70 3.43
C SER A 129 -15.27 12.70 4.54
N SER A 130 -14.95 12.15 5.70
CA SER A 130 -15.77 12.13 6.91
C SER A 130 -14.92 11.77 8.12
N VAL A 131 -15.47 11.88 9.32
CA VAL A 131 -14.75 11.52 10.55
C VAL A 131 -14.27 10.06 10.45
N GLY A 132 -12.98 9.86 10.64
CA GLY A 132 -12.35 8.55 10.57
C GLY A 132 -12.09 8.00 9.17
N VAL A 133 -12.47 8.70 8.08
CA VAL A 133 -12.28 8.21 6.70
C VAL A 133 -11.30 9.07 5.92
N TYR A 134 -10.22 8.47 5.50
CA TYR A 134 -9.11 9.09 4.78
C TYR A 134 -8.87 8.39 3.45
N SER A 135 -8.76 9.16 2.37
CA SER A 135 -8.53 8.62 1.03
C SER A 135 -7.57 9.48 0.24
N GLY A 136 -7.07 8.95 -0.87
CA GLY A 136 -6.26 9.71 -1.80
C GLY A 136 -5.69 8.86 -2.92
N ILE A 137 -5.08 9.58 -3.87
CA ILE A 137 -4.38 8.99 -5.01
C ILE A 137 -2.92 9.41 -4.93
N LEU A 138 -2.03 8.43 -4.86
CA LEU A 138 -0.59 8.62 -4.95
C LEU A 138 -0.13 8.31 -6.37
N THR A 139 0.25 9.35 -7.09
CA THR A 139 0.90 9.19 -8.41
C THR A 139 2.35 8.72 -8.23
N LEU A 140 3.01 8.27 -9.29
CA LEU A 140 4.43 7.90 -9.23
C LEU A 140 5.32 9.07 -8.76
N GLN A 141 4.92 10.31 -9.06
CA GLN A 141 5.64 11.49 -8.59
C GLN A 141 5.46 11.71 -7.07
N ASP A 142 4.25 11.47 -6.56
CA ASP A 142 3.97 11.55 -5.12
C ASP A 142 4.73 10.45 -4.37
N ILE A 143 4.71 9.22 -4.87
CA ILE A 143 5.47 8.08 -4.33
C ILE A 143 6.98 8.38 -4.29
N ALA A 144 7.54 8.96 -5.36
CA ALA A 144 8.96 9.29 -5.41
C ALA A 144 9.36 10.40 -4.42
N SER A 145 8.44 11.31 -4.08
CA SER A 145 8.71 12.44 -3.20
C SER A 145 8.35 12.17 -1.74
N ASN A 146 7.24 11.49 -1.50
CA ASN A 146 6.74 11.14 -0.16
C ASN A 146 5.88 9.87 -0.23
N PRO A 147 6.50 8.67 -0.14
CA PRO A 147 5.83 7.40 -0.36
C PRO A 147 4.94 6.94 0.81
N GLN A 148 4.96 7.62 1.94
CA GLN A 148 4.28 7.19 3.15
C GLN A 148 3.11 8.08 3.51
N ILE A 149 2.00 7.45 3.89
CA ILE A 149 0.86 8.07 4.57
C ILE A 149 0.91 7.66 6.02
N VAL A 150 0.90 8.62 6.92
CA VAL A 150 0.96 8.36 8.37
C VAL A 150 -0.22 9.03 9.07
N LEU A 151 -1.09 8.20 9.63
CA LEU A 151 -2.22 8.62 10.44
C LEU A 151 -1.93 8.24 11.90
N ARG A 152 -2.08 9.18 12.80
CA ARG A 152 -2.00 8.92 14.25
C ARG A 152 -3.39 8.77 14.83
N VAL A 153 -3.67 7.62 15.39
CA VAL A 153 -4.85 7.37 16.20
C VAL A 153 -4.48 7.60 17.65
N ALA A 154 -4.95 8.70 18.22
CA ALA A 154 -4.75 9.02 19.62
C ALA A 154 -5.94 8.51 20.44
N ILE A 155 -5.64 8.03 21.64
CA ILE A 155 -6.61 7.60 22.63
C ILE A 155 -6.41 8.43 23.90
N ASN A 156 -7.53 8.86 24.46
CA ASN A 156 -7.53 9.57 25.73
C ASN A 156 -8.64 9.03 26.63
N TRP A 157 -8.28 8.61 27.83
CA TRP A 157 -9.23 8.19 28.85
C TRP A 157 -9.34 9.32 29.89
N ASN A 158 -10.45 10.05 29.85
CA ASN A 158 -10.67 11.15 30.77
C ASN A 158 -10.82 10.63 32.20
N ASN A 159 -10.37 11.40 33.17
CA ASN A 159 -10.57 11.11 34.60
C ASN A 159 -11.68 12.01 35.13
N VAL A 160 -12.91 11.52 35.08
CA VAL A 160 -14.12 12.27 35.50
C VAL A 160 -14.86 11.42 36.52
N VAL A 161 -15.10 11.99 37.70
CA VAL A 161 -15.71 11.31 38.87
C VAL A 161 -17.07 10.68 38.56
N GLU A 162 -17.80 11.22 37.60
CA GLU A 162 -19.10 10.71 37.17
C GLU A 162 -18.99 9.27 36.59
N TYR A 163 -17.84 8.89 36.06
CA TYR A 163 -17.59 7.61 35.41
C TYR A 163 -16.79 6.62 36.27
N ASP A 164 -16.43 6.97 37.52
CA ASP A 164 -15.58 6.13 38.38
C ASP A 164 -16.12 4.70 38.54
N ASP A 165 -17.44 4.53 38.68
CA ASP A 165 -18.06 3.20 38.80
C ASP A 165 -17.94 2.43 37.49
N THR A 166 -18.22 3.03 36.35
CA THR A 166 -18.13 2.43 35.00
C THR A 166 -16.70 2.08 34.65
N ASP A 167 -15.75 2.96 34.96
CA ASP A 167 -14.32 2.76 34.74
C ASP A 167 -13.80 1.60 35.59
N THR A 168 -14.27 1.50 36.83
CA THR A 168 -13.96 0.38 37.73
C THR A 168 -14.50 -0.94 37.20
N GLU A 169 -15.75 -0.96 36.75
CA GLU A 169 -16.36 -2.17 36.14
C GLU A 169 -15.59 -2.64 34.91
N LEU A 170 -15.16 -1.71 34.02
CA LEU A 170 -14.32 -2.04 32.88
C LEU A 170 -12.98 -2.62 33.30
N GLY A 171 -12.34 -2.05 34.31
CA GLY A 171 -11.05 -2.53 34.85
C GLY A 171 -11.14 -3.89 35.56
N MET A 172 -12.33 -4.26 36.05
CA MET A 172 -12.59 -5.58 36.70
C MET A 172 -12.84 -6.69 35.69
N GLN A 173 -13.12 -6.39 34.44
CA GLN A 173 -13.31 -7.40 33.40
C GLN A 173 -11.95 -8.04 33.07
N ALA A 174 -11.86 -9.34 33.25
CA ALA A 174 -10.65 -10.09 32.90
C ALA A 174 -10.41 -9.98 31.38
N ASP A 175 -9.18 -9.66 30.98
CA ASP A 175 -8.76 -9.56 29.58
C ASP A 175 -9.43 -8.45 28.77
N SER A 176 -9.95 -7.39 29.41
CA SER A 176 -10.45 -6.20 28.72
C SER A 176 -9.37 -5.60 27.82
N LYS A 177 -9.70 -5.44 26.54
CA LYS A 177 -8.81 -4.86 25.53
C LYS A 177 -9.56 -3.79 24.76
N LEU A 178 -8.92 -2.65 24.61
CA LEU A 178 -9.36 -1.66 23.66
C LEU A 178 -8.93 -2.08 22.25
N THR A 179 -9.88 -2.18 21.35
CA THR A 179 -9.65 -2.53 19.97
C THR A 179 -10.24 -1.47 19.06
N VAL A 180 -9.48 -1.03 18.08
CA VAL A 180 -9.93 -0.07 17.05
C VAL A 180 -9.90 -0.78 15.70
N PRO A 181 -11.06 -1.11 15.14
CA PRO A 181 -11.14 -1.70 13.80
C PRO A 181 -10.73 -0.68 12.75
N ILE A 182 -9.90 -1.12 11.80
CA ILE A 182 -9.50 -0.32 10.66
C ILE A 182 -9.72 -1.14 9.40
N ILE A 183 -10.43 -0.56 8.45
CA ILE A 183 -10.63 -1.13 7.12
C ILE A 183 -9.75 -0.35 6.15
N ILE A 184 -8.92 -1.06 5.41
CA ILE A 184 -8.03 -0.47 4.40
C ILE A 184 -8.29 -1.11 3.07
N ASN A 185 -8.60 -0.27 2.09
CA ASN A 185 -8.68 -0.66 0.68
C ASN A 185 -7.58 0.05 -0.09
N VAL A 186 -6.81 -0.72 -0.86
CA VAL A 186 -5.73 -0.20 -1.70
C VAL A 186 -5.80 -0.87 -3.06
N GLU A 187 -5.84 -0.07 -4.11
CA GLU A 187 -5.90 -0.58 -5.47
C GLU A 187 -5.00 0.23 -6.42
N GLN A 188 -4.69 -0.36 -7.56
CA GLN A 188 -3.95 0.34 -8.59
C GLN A 188 -4.83 1.42 -9.21
N TYR A 189 -4.33 2.66 -9.22
CA TYR A 189 -4.96 3.75 -9.95
C TYR A 189 -4.58 3.69 -11.43
N LEU A 190 -5.59 3.53 -12.29
CA LEU A 190 -5.39 3.39 -13.73
C LEU A 190 -5.55 4.71 -14.50
N GLY A 191 -5.89 5.79 -13.78
CA GLY A 191 -6.27 7.06 -14.40
C GLY A 191 -7.71 7.03 -14.95
N GLU A 192 -8.33 8.18 -15.05
CA GLU A 192 -9.54 8.41 -15.84
C GLU A 192 -9.16 8.93 -17.24
#